data_8b686e9ecab509b5a6da1a33e37f75d4
#
_entry.id   8b686e9ecab509b5a6da1a33e37f75d4
#
_cell.length_a   1.000
_cell.length_b   1.000
_cell.length_c   1.000
_cell.angle_alpha   90.00
_cell.angle_beta   90.00
_cell.angle_gamma   90.00
#
_symmetry.space_group_name_H-M   'P 1'
#
loop_
_entity.id
_entity.type
_entity.pdbx_description
1 polymer ?
#
loop_
_entity_poly.entity_id
_entity_poly.type
_entity_poly.pdbx_seq_one_letter_code
_entity_poly.pdbx_strand_id
1 'polypeptide(L)'
;MLKKLSVLALASFMLAACSHNGIYRSQLSEECSYQKEGDCADNALQIGNIDAVNEYRLGFIEYDDQGQLRQREQQDSVIDSYLRLAGQQDVIVVTFVHGWQHSAKPEDSNIQEFRQMLANVSASEAASSVKHERDRRPVLGVYIGWRGDSLAIPVVNHLTFWDRKATAHEVAYKGVTESL
;
A
#
# COMPACT_ATOMS: atom_id res chain seq x y z
N MET A 1 -42.47 15.91 -20.06
CA MET A 1 -41.59 16.36 -18.96
C MET A 1 -40.92 15.17 -18.26
N LEU A 2 -41.58 14.07 -17.93
CA LEU A 2 -41.02 12.91 -17.23
C LEU A 2 -39.80 12.27 -17.93
N LYS A 3 -39.80 12.12 -19.28
CA LYS A 3 -38.67 11.53 -20.02
C LYS A 3 -37.36 12.34 -19.94
N LYS A 4 -37.46 13.67 -19.82
CA LYS A 4 -36.25 14.53 -19.67
C LYS A 4 -35.68 14.46 -18.24
N LEU A 5 -36.54 14.29 -17.23
CA LEU A 5 -36.07 14.08 -15.84
C LEU A 5 -35.35 12.73 -15.69
N SER A 6 -35.86 11.67 -16.34
CA SER A 6 -35.22 10.34 -16.28
C SER A 6 -33.84 10.32 -16.93
N VAL A 7 -33.62 11.03 -18.04
CA VAL A 7 -32.34 11.13 -18.73
C VAL A 7 -31.33 11.94 -17.89
N LEU A 8 -31.78 13.03 -17.25
CA LEU A 8 -30.93 13.82 -16.36
C LEU A 8 -30.49 13.02 -15.10
N ALA A 9 -31.42 12.24 -14.53
CA ALA A 9 -31.10 11.39 -13.38
C ALA A 9 -30.12 10.27 -13.75
N LEU A 10 -30.26 9.66 -14.95
CA LEU A 10 -29.32 8.65 -15.45
C LEU A 10 -27.93 9.26 -15.73
N ALA A 11 -27.86 10.46 -16.30
CA ALA A 11 -26.59 11.17 -16.54
C ALA A 11 -25.88 11.57 -15.25
N SER A 12 -26.64 11.99 -14.22
CA SER A 12 -26.06 12.30 -12.90
C SER A 12 -25.52 11.06 -12.19
N PHE A 13 -26.11 9.88 -12.39
CA PHE A 13 -25.62 8.62 -11.83
C PHE A 13 -24.34 8.14 -12.53
N MET A 14 -24.16 8.41 -13.81
CA MET A 14 -22.94 8.08 -14.55
C MET A 14 -21.75 8.96 -14.13
N LEU A 15 -21.97 10.18 -13.68
CA LEU A 15 -20.92 11.09 -13.20
C LEU A 15 -20.43 10.75 -11.79
N ALA A 16 -21.26 10.07 -10.98
CA ALA A 16 -20.86 9.63 -9.64
C ALA A 16 -20.06 8.31 -9.64
N ALA A 17 -19.95 7.64 -10.78
CA ALA A 17 -19.22 6.36 -10.93
C ALA A 17 -17.71 6.53 -11.17
N CYS A 18 -17.19 7.76 -11.23
CA CYS A 18 -15.73 7.99 -11.22
C CYS A 18 -15.20 7.74 -9.81
N SER A 19 -14.83 6.49 -9.51
CA SER A 19 -14.06 6.18 -8.33
C SER A 19 -12.76 7.00 -8.35
N HIS A 20 -12.34 7.47 -7.17
CA HIS A 20 -11.10 8.22 -7.03
C HIS A 20 -9.94 7.46 -7.69
N ASN A 21 -9.35 8.06 -8.72
CA ASN A 21 -8.22 7.50 -9.45
C ASN A 21 -6.90 8.18 -9.04
N GLY A 22 -6.86 8.84 -7.90
CA GLY A 22 -5.69 9.51 -7.35
C GLY A 22 -4.80 8.58 -6.55
N ILE A 23 -3.60 9.06 -6.28
CA ILE A 23 -2.67 8.48 -5.32
C ILE A 23 -3.18 8.72 -3.90
N TYR A 24 -3.04 7.72 -3.03
CA TYR A 24 -3.46 7.86 -1.62
C TYR A 24 -2.32 8.40 -0.75
N ARG A 25 -1.07 8.05 -1.03
CA ARG A 25 0.10 8.38 -0.21
C ARG A 25 0.96 9.41 -0.90
N SER A 26 0.50 10.66 -0.91
CA SER A 26 1.10 11.77 -1.68
C SER A 26 2.18 12.55 -0.92
N GLN A 27 2.30 12.37 0.41
CA GLN A 27 3.33 13.01 1.23
C GLN A 27 4.59 12.14 1.25
N LEU A 28 5.70 12.65 0.67
CA LEU A 28 6.90 11.87 0.39
C LEU A 28 8.10 12.25 1.27
N SER A 29 8.09 13.45 1.86
CA SER A 29 9.30 14.10 2.36
C SER A 29 9.72 13.69 3.77
N GLU A 30 8.83 13.08 4.56
CA GLU A 30 9.11 12.75 5.97
C GLU A 30 8.50 11.41 6.37
N GLU A 31 9.23 10.65 7.18
CA GLU A 31 8.68 9.48 7.86
C GLU A 31 7.70 9.93 8.94
N CYS A 32 6.47 9.47 8.84
CA CYS A 32 5.41 9.78 9.79
C CYS A 32 5.31 8.71 10.87
N SER A 33 5.22 9.11 12.15
CA SER A 33 4.99 8.20 13.26
C SER A 33 3.54 7.74 13.32
N TYR A 34 3.29 6.49 12.98
CA TYR A 34 1.96 5.86 13.04
C TYR A 34 1.70 5.26 14.42
N GLN A 35 0.69 5.71 15.11
CA GLN A 35 0.26 5.22 16.42
C GLN A 35 -1.14 4.62 16.42
N LYS A 36 -2.04 5.16 15.59
CA LYS A 36 -3.44 4.71 15.49
C LYS A 36 -3.99 4.91 14.10
N GLU A 37 -5.12 4.31 13.82
CA GLU A 37 -5.86 4.51 12.58
C GLU A 37 -6.16 6.00 12.34
N GLY A 38 -5.96 6.44 11.08
CA GLY A 38 -6.04 7.82 10.65
C GLY A 38 -4.73 8.59 10.72
N ASP A 39 -3.76 8.16 11.52
CA ASP A 39 -2.43 8.77 11.51
C ASP A 39 -1.73 8.47 10.19
N CYS A 40 -0.94 9.43 9.69
CA CYS A 40 -0.12 9.25 8.49
C CYS A 40 -0.92 8.84 7.24
N ALA A 41 -2.18 9.23 7.14
CA ALA A 41 -3.07 8.79 6.05
C ALA A 41 -2.47 9.06 4.67
N ASP A 42 -1.79 10.18 4.48
CA ASP A 42 -1.22 10.61 3.20
C ASP A 42 0.28 10.35 3.06
N ASN A 43 0.96 9.80 4.10
CA ASN A 43 2.40 9.61 4.08
C ASN A 43 2.80 8.29 3.39
N ALA A 44 3.74 8.38 2.45
CA ALA A 44 4.33 7.22 1.78
C ALA A 44 5.30 6.44 2.67
N LEU A 45 5.95 7.13 3.62
CA LEU A 45 6.87 6.54 4.59
C LEU A 45 6.33 6.69 6.00
N GLN A 46 6.30 5.59 6.75
CA GLN A 46 5.72 5.53 8.08
C GLN A 46 6.59 4.67 9.02
N ILE A 47 6.62 5.04 10.31
CA ILE A 47 7.22 4.24 11.37
C ILE A 47 6.10 3.83 12.32
N GLY A 48 5.91 2.53 12.50
CA GLY A 48 4.99 1.99 13.50
C GLY A 48 5.73 1.55 14.75
N ASN A 49 5.06 1.70 15.90
CA ASN A 49 5.58 1.30 17.22
C ASN A 49 6.95 1.90 17.54
N ILE A 50 7.13 3.18 17.25
CA ILE A 50 8.41 3.89 17.44
C ILE A 50 8.96 3.66 18.86
N ASP A 51 10.27 3.46 18.96
CA ASP A 51 11.00 3.17 20.21
C ASP A 51 10.58 1.86 20.93
N ALA A 52 9.70 1.05 20.35
CA ALA A 52 9.31 -0.22 20.91
C ALA A 52 10.10 -1.41 20.34
N VAL A 53 10.07 -2.53 21.06
CA VAL A 53 10.73 -3.78 20.64
C VAL A 53 10.21 -4.33 19.31
N ASN A 54 9.05 -3.89 18.88
CA ASN A 54 8.39 -4.29 17.64
C ASN A 54 8.25 -3.11 16.64
N GLU A 55 9.14 -2.12 16.72
CA GLU A 55 9.22 -1.03 15.75
C GLU A 55 9.48 -1.56 14.33
N TYR A 56 8.77 -1.01 13.36
CA TYR A 56 8.94 -1.31 11.94
C TYR A 56 8.79 -0.05 11.09
N ARG A 57 9.31 -0.06 9.86
CA ARG A 57 9.02 0.94 8.83
C ARG A 57 8.08 0.36 7.79
N LEU A 58 7.24 1.21 7.21
CA LEU A 58 6.29 0.85 6.17
C LEU A 58 6.32 1.90 5.06
N GLY A 59 6.73 1.47 3.87
CA GLY A 59 6.70 2.27 2.65
C GLY A 59 5.57 1.84 1.73
N PHE A 60 4.93 2.81 1.05
CA PHE A 60 3.87 2.57 0.07
C PHE A 60 4.36 2.93 -1.32
N ILE A 61 4.12 2.04 -2.29
CA ILE A 61 4.37 2.27 -3.71
C ILE A 61 3.08 1.94 -4.46
N GLU A 62 2.55 2.91 -5.20
CA GLU A 62 1.26 2.78 -5.86
C GLU A 62 1.37 2.67 -7.38
N TYR A 63 0.64 1.71 -7.94
CA TYR A 63 0.53 1.45 -9.37
C TYR A 63 -0.89 1.70 -9.88
N ASP A 64 -1.00 1.99 -11.17
CA ASP A 64 -2.28 2.05 -11.85
C ASP A 64 -2.75 0.67 -12.35
N ASP A 65 -3.89 0.65 -13.04
CA ASP A 65 -4.50 -0.57 -13.59
C ASP A 65 -3.69 -1.19 -14.76
N GLN A 66 -2.69 -0.48 -15.29
CA GLN A 66 -1.78 -0.94 -16.33
C GLN A 66 -0.42 -1.41 -15.77
N GLY A 67 -0.26 -1.41 -14.45
CA GLY A 67 0.99 -1.76 -13.79
C GLY A 67 2.07 -0.67 -13.92
N GLN A 68 1.66 0.58 -14.18
CA GLN A 68 2.60 1.71 -14.22
C GLN A 68 2.60 2.44 -12.88
N LEU A 69 3.77 2.91 -12.48
CA LEU A 69 3.90 3.73 -11.28
C LEU A 69 3.00 4.97 -11.39
N ARG A 70 2.21 5.21 -10.35
CA ARG A 70 1.41 6.43 -10.27
C ARG A 70 2.26 7.66 -10.03
N GLN A 71 3.34 7.51 -9.26
CA GLN A 71 4.28 8.58 -8.96
C GLN A 71 5.67 7.99 -8.73
N ARG A 72 6.62 8.30 -9.61
CA ARG A 72 7.98 7.79 -9.51
C ARG A 72 8.68 8.28 -8.24
N GLU A 73 8.45 9.53 -7.87
CA GLU A 73 9.03 10.13 -6.68
C GLU A 73 8.59 9.42 -5.39
N GLN A 74 7.41 8.79 -5.38
CA GLN A 74 6.95 7.95 -4.26
C GLN A 74 7.83 6.70 -4.13
N GLN A 75 8.05 6.00 -5.23
CA GLN A 75 8.94 4.83 -5.26
C GLN A 75 10.36 5.23 -4.85
N ASP A 76 10.91 6.27 -5.46
CA ASP A 76 12.27 6.73 -5.19
C ASP A 76 12.43 7.09 -3.71
N SER A 77 11.46 7.81 -3.12
CA SER A 77 11.49 8.16 -1.69
C SER A 77 11.56 6.92 -0.78
N VAL A 78 10.75 5.90 -1.06
CA VAL A 78 10.75 4.65 -0.28
C VAL A 78 12.06 3.89 -0.45
N ILE A 79 12.50 3.69 -1.70
CA ILE A 79 13.72 2.94 -2.01
C ILE A 79 14.95 3.64 -1.46
N ASP A 80 15.11 4.94 -1.65
CA ASP A 80 16.26 5.70 -1.15
C ASP A 80 16.33 5.71 0.38
N SER A 81 15.17 5.78 1.06
CA SER A 81 15.12 5.66 2.52
C SER A 81 15.63 4.29 2.99
N TYR A 82 15.19 3.21 2.32
CA TYR A 82 15.55 1.85 2.69
C TYR A 82 17.00 1.50 2.32
N LEU A 83 17.49 1.97 1.17
CA LEU A 83 18.89 1.80 0.77
C LEU A 83 19.85 2.53 1.71
N ARG A 84 19.49 3.71 2.22
CA ARG A 84 20.31 4.40 3.23
C ARG A 84 20.45 3.60 4.52
N LEU A 85 19.39 2.94 4.96
CA LEU A 85 19.44 2.06 6.13
C LEU A 85 20.26 0.79 5.85
N ALA A 86 20.04 0.17 4.70
CA ALA A 86 20.76 -1.04 4.29
C ALA A 86 22.25 -0.78 4.06
N GLY A 87 22.64 0.44 3.72
CA GLY A 87 24.04 0.86 3.63
C GLY A 87 24.75 1.02 4.99
N GLN A 88 23.99 1.06 6.09
CA GLN A 88 24.53 1.22 7.45
C GLN A 88 24.51 -0.08 8.25
N GLN A 89 23.56 -0.96 7.98
CA GLN A 89 23.35 -2.22 8.72
C GLN A 89 22.52 -3.21 7.90
N ASP A 90 22.57 -4.47 8.28
CA ASP A 90 21.67 -5.48 7.71
C ASP A 90 20.20 -5.14 8.01
N VAL A 91 19.31 -5.37 7.05
CA VAL A 91 17.88 -5.11 7.17
C VAL A 91 17.05 -6.34 6.78
N ILE A 92 15.80 -6.40 7.22
CA ILE A 92 14.81 -7.36 6.75
C ILE A 92 13.79 -6.60 5.92
N VAL A 93 13.67 -6.91 4.63
CA VAL A 93 12.65 -6.35 3.76
C VAL A 93 11.51 -7.34 3.59
N VAL A 94 10.28 -6.89 3.80
CA VAL A 94 9.06 -7.66 3.61
C VAL A 94 8.18 -6.92 2.61
N THR A 95 7.93 -7.51 1.46
CA THR A 95 7.06 -6.94 0.43
C THR A 95 5.69 -7.60 0.46
N PHE A 96 4.63 -6.80 0.41
CA PHE A 96 3.24 -7.25 0.35
C PHE A 96 2.53 -6.63 -0.84
N VAL A 97 1.88 -7.48 -1.63
CA VAL A 97 1.03 -7.08 -2.76
C VAL A 97 -0.40 -7.48 -2.43
N HIS A 98 -1.29 -6.51 -2.33
CA HIS A 98 -2.68 -6.80 -1.93
C HIS A 98 -3.51 -7.48 -3.03
N GLY A 99 -4.61 -8.11 -2.62
CA GLY A 99 -5.55 -8.78 -3.51
C GLY A 99 -6.53 -7.81 -4.23
N TRP A 100 -7.34 -8.36 -5.12
CA TRP A 100 -8.22 -7.63 -6.06
C TRP A 100 -9.35 -6.79 -5.42
N GLN A 101 -9.70 -6.99 -4.15
CA GLN A 101 -10.72 -6.21 -3.43
C GLN A 101 -10.13 -5.13 -2.51
N HIS A 102 -8.84 -4.90 -2.59
CA HIS A 102 -8.10 -4.01 -1.71
C HIS A 102 -7.42 -2.87 -2.48
N SER A 103 -6.86 -1.94 -1.74
CA SER A 103 -6.17 -0.76 -2.29
C SER A 103 -5.13 -0.22 -1.29
N ALA A 104 -4.45 0.88 -1.63
CA ALA A 104 -3.60 1.62 -0.71
C ALA A 104 -4.37 2.62 0.18
N LYS A 105 -5.70 2.54 0.23
CA LYS A 105 -6.54 3.39 1.10
C LYS A 105 -6.11 3.28 2.56
N PRO A 106 -6.08 4.39 3.32
CA PRO A 106 -5.68 4.36 4.74
C PRO A 106 -6.45 3.35 5.60
N GLU A 107 -7.74 3.16 5.33
CA GLU A 107 -8.66 2.29 6.09
C GLU A 107 -8.69 0.84 5.57
N ASP A 108 -7.87 0.49 4.59
CA ASP A 108 -7.86 -0.87 4.02
C ASP A 108 -7.37 -1.89 5.05
N SER A 109 -8.13 -2.97 5.24
CA SER A 109 -7.85 -3.98 6.25
C SER A 109 -6.50 -4.69 6.01
N ASN A 110 -6.10 -4.89 4.74
CA ASN A 110 -4.82 -5.50 4.42
C ASN A 110 -3.63 -4.66 4.92
N ILE A 111 -3.77 -3.34 4.97
CA ILE A 111 -2.74 -2.46 5.54
C ILE A 111 -2.61 -2.71 7.04
N GLN A 112 -3.73 -2.85 7.77
CA GLN A 112 -3.69 -3.13 9.20
C GLN A 112 -3.12 -4.52 9.49
N GLU A 113 -3.49 -5.53 8.71
CA GLU A 113 -2.94 -6.88 8.81
C GLU A 113 -1.44 -6.91 8.51
N PHE A 114 -1.00 -6.16 7.49
CA PHE A 114 0.42 -6.03 7.15
C PHE A 114 1.22 -5.33 8.25
N ARG A 115 0.68 -4.28 8.87
CA ARG A 115 1.28 -3.64 10.04
C ARG A 115 1.48 -4.62 11.20
N GLN A 116 0.45 -5.42 11.50
CA GLN A 116 0.55 -6.43 12.56
C GLN A 116 1.60 -7.49 12.24
N MET A 117 1.68 -7.92 10.98
CA MET A 117 2.71 -8.85 10.52
C MET A 117 4.11 -8.27 10.67
N LEU A 118 4.34 -7.02 10.25
CA LEU A 118 5.63 -6.34 10.41
C LEU A 118 6.03 -6.21 11.88
N ALA A 119 5.10 -5.85 12.75
CA ALA A 119 5.33 -5.78 14.19
C ALA A 119 5.73 -7.14 14.78
N ASN A 120 5.09 -8.23 14.35
CA ASN A 120 5.41 -9.60 14.77
C ASN A 120 6.78 -10.05 14.26
N VAL A 121 7.12 -9.76 13.00
CA VAL A 121 8.45 -10.04 12.43
C VAL A 121 9.53 -9.30 13.21
N SER A 122 9.29 -8.03 13.52
CA SER A 122 10.22 -7.18 14.26
C SER A 122 10.44 -7.65 15.70
N ALA A 123 9.38 -8.06 16.40
CA ALA A 123 9.50 -8.67 17.73
C ALA A 123 10.28 -10.00 17.70
N SER A 124 10.02 -10.82 16.67
CA SER A 124 10.72 -12.10 16.47
C SER A 124 12.21 -11.88 16.17
N GLU A 125 12.53 -10.88 15.35
CA GLU A 125 13.90 -10.48 15.06
C GLU A 125 14.63 -9.98 16.32
N ALA A 126 13.96 -9.16 17.15
CA ALA A 126 14.52 -8.70 18.40
C ALA A 126 14.86 -9.87 19.35
N ALA A 127 13.98 -10.86 19.49
CA ALA A 127 14.24 -12.05 20.28
C ALA A 127 15.38 -12.89 19.69
N SER A 128 15.45 -13.02 18.36
CA SER A 128 16.49 -13.75 17.65
C SER A 128 17.85 -13.07 17.79
N SER A 129 17.92 -11.75 17.70
CA SER A 129 19.18 -11.01 17.83
C SER A 129 19.81 -11.20 19.21
N VAL A 130 19.01 -11.15 20.28
CA VAL A 130 19.45 -11.43 21.64
C VAL A 130 19.95 -12.87 21.77
N LYS A 131 19.18 -13.84 21.26
CA LYS A 131 19.57 -15.27 21.34
C LYS A 131 20.88 -15.59 20.64
N HIS A 132 21.19 -14.87 19.54
CA HIS A 132 22.37 -15.14 18.70
C HIS A 132 23.48 -14.11 18.89
N GLU A 133 23.36 -13.25 19.92
CA GLU A 133 24.38 -12.25 20.28
C GLU A 133 24.83 -11.40 19.09
N ARG A 134 23.87 -10.93 18.29
CA ARG A 134 24.09 -10.08 17.10
C ARG A 134 23.24 -8.83 17.13
N ASP A 135 23.59 -7.86 16.33
CA ASP A 135 22.79 -6.66 16.15
C ASP A 135 21.42 -6.99 15.58
N ARG A 136 20.43 -6.23 16.03
CA ARG A 136 19.06 -6.32 15.53
C ARG A 136 18.96 -5.65 14.18
N ARG A 137 18.34 -6.34 13.24
CA ARG A 137 18.05 -5.81 11.91
C ARG A 137 16.71 -5.05 11.91
N PRO A 138 16.65 -3.80 11.40
CA PRO A 138 15.39 -3.12 11.16
C PRO A 138 14.48 -3.89 10.19
N VAL A 139 13.18 -3.86 10.47
CA VAL A 139 12.15 -4.46 9.59
C VAL A 139 11.51 -3.37 8.74
N LEU A 140 11.63 -3.54 7.42
CA LEU A 140 11.19 -2.61 6.40
C LEU A 140 10.09 -3.28 5.57
N GLY A 141 8.86 -2.77 5.66
CA GLY A 141 7.73 -3.23 4.89
C GLY A 141 7.56 -2.41 3.60
N VAL A 142 7.31 -3.06 2.48
CA VAL A 142 6.89 -2.41 1.23
C VAL A 142 5.49 -2.87 0.89
N TYR A 143 4.52 -1.97 0.95
CA TYR A 143 3.15 -2.21 0.52
C TYR A 143 2.98 -1.77 -0.93
N ILE A 144 2.78 -2.74 -1.82
CA ILE A 144 2.50 -2.48 -3.23
C ILE A 144 1.00 -2.29 -3.38
N GLY A 145 0.61 -1.02 -3.58
CA GLY A 145 -0.77 -0.62 -3.80
C GLY A 145 -1.11 -0.59 -5.29
N TRP A 146 -2.26 -1.15 -5.64
CA TRP A 146 -2.86 -1.00 -6.97
C TRP A 146 -4.37 -0.90 -6.82
N ARG A 147 -5.09 -0.50 -7.86
CA ARG A 147 -6.53 -0.35 -7.79
C ARG A 147 -7.23 -1.69 -7.92
N GLY A 148 -7.35 -2.42 -6.83
CA GLY A 148 -8.05 -3.71 -6.77
C GLY A 148 -9.57 -3.59 -6.78
N ASP A 149 -10.14 -2.51 -6.22
CA ASP A 149 -11.58 -2.27 -6.14
C ASP A 149 -12.03 -1.16 -7.11
N SER A 150 -12.82 -1.51 -8.11
CA SER A 150 -13.30 -0.55 -9.14
C SER A 150 -14.75 -0.13 -8.99
N LEU A 151 -15.59 -0.89 -8.28
CA LEU A 151 -17.01 -0.62 -8.12
C LEU A 151 -17.53 -1.27 -6.82
N ALA A 152 -17.92 -0.44 -5.87
CA ALA A 152 -18.57 -0.86 -4.63
C ALA A 152 -20.05 -1.31 -4.83
N ILE A 153 -20.37 -1.98 -5.93
CA ILE A 153 -21.72 -2.51 -6.20
C ILE A 153 -21.68 -4.03 -5.95
N PRO A 154 -22.30 -4.52 -4.86
CA PRO A 154 -22.18 -5.94 -4.43
C PRO A 154 -22.59 -6.97 -5.50
N VAL A 155 -23.45 -6.62 -6.46
CA VAL A 155 -23.94 -7.54 -7.49
C VAL A 155 -22.98 -7.63 -8.70
N VAL A 156 -22.11 -6.64 -8.90
CA VAL A 156 -21.23 -6.55 -10.07
C VAL A 156 -19.81 -7.04 -9.78
N ASN A 157 -19.43 -7.18 -8.50
CA ASN A 157 -18.08 -7.60 -8.07
C ASN A 157 -17.64 -8.94 -8.70
N HIS A 158 -18.54 -9.90 -8.87
CA HIS A 158 -18.19 -11.17 -9.49
C HIS A 158 -17.89 -11.07 -11.00
N LEU A 159 -18.42 -10.04 -11.69
CA LEU A 159 -18.17 -9.84 -13.11
C LEU A 159 -16.83 -9.11 -13.36
N THR A 160 -16.35 -8.34 -12.39
CA THR A 160 -15.08 -7.61 -12.49
C THR A 160 -13.86 -8.47 -12.15
N PHE A 161 -14.04 -9.67 -11.59
CA PHE A 161 -12.95 -10.57 -11.23
C PHE A 161 -12.00 -10.88 -12.41
N TRP A 162 -12.54 -11.20 -13.58
CA TRP A 162 -11.73 -11.56 -14.75
C TRP A 162 -10.93 -10.38 -15.30
N ASP A 163 -11.52 -9.20 -15.27
CA ASP A 163 -10.86 -7.96 -15.66
C ASP A 163 -9.71 -7.63 -14.68
N ARG A 164 -9.96 -7.78 -13.38
CA ARG A 164 -8.96 -7.52 -12.34
C ARG A 164 -7.86 -8.56 -12.25
N LYS A 165 -8.10 -9.78 -12.68
CA LYS A 165 -7.06 -10.79 -12.80
C LYS A 165 -6.00 -10.37 -13.83
N ALA A 166 -6.42 -9.82 -14.96
CA ALA A 166 -5.51 -9.28 -15.97
C ALA A 166 -4.68 -8.12 -15.40
N THR A 167 -5.32 -7.17 -14.69
CA THR A 167 -4.65 -6.05 -14.00
C THR A 167 -3.62 -6.54 -12.98
N ALA A 168 -3.96 -7.51 -12.14
CA ALA A 168 -3.02 -8.07 -11.16
C ALA A 168 -1.77 -8.69 -11.83
N HIS A 169 -1.95 -9.34 -12.97
CA HIS A 169 -0.83 -9.86 -13.77
C HIS A 169 0.04 -8.74 -14.35
N GLU A 170 -0.56 -7.68 -14.88
CA GLU A 170 0.18 -6.52 -15.41
C GLU A 170 1.00 -5.84 -14.31
N VAL A 171 0.41 -5.60 -13.14
CA VAL A 171 1.11 -5.03 -11.97
C VAL A 171 2.27 -5.91 -11.54
N ALA A 172 2.06 -7.22 -11.43
CA ALA A 172 3.10 -8.16 -11.01
C ALA A 172 4.25 -8.25 -12.02
N TYR A 173 3.93 -8.33 -13.32
CA TYR A 173 4.95 -8.53 -14.36
C TYR A 173 5.70 -7.26 -14.76
N LYS A 174 5.05 -6.10 -14.75
CA LYS A 174 5.65 -4.84 -15.21
C LYS A 174 6.08 -3.95 -14.04
N GLY A 175 5.24 -3.83 -13.03
CA GLY A 175 5.46 -2.87 -11.96
C GLY A 175 6.37 -3.39 -10.84
N VAL A 176 6.00 -4.53 -10.25
CA VAL A 176 6.71 -5.05 -9.06
C VAL A 176 8.12 -5.51 -9.38
N THR A 177 8.34 -6.10 -10.57
CA THR A 177 9.69 -6.55 -10.99
C THR A 177 10.67 -5.40 -11.21
N GLU A 178 10.21 -4.18 -11.46
CA GLU A 178 11.09 -3.01 -11.56
C GLU A 178 11.43 -2.41 -10.18
N SER A 179 10.70 -2.79 -9.13
CA SER A 179 10.85 -2.25 -7.77
C SER A 179 11.59 -3.19 -6.82
N LEU A 180 11.88 -4.42 -7.25
CA LEU A 180 12.62 -5.45 -6.50
C LEU A 180 14.04 -5.60 -7.02
#